data_1781d5771c687f8e7fbc1123ea042757
#
_entry.id   1781d5771c687f8e7fbc1123ea042757
#
_cell.length_a   1.000
_cell.length_b   1.000
_cell.length_c   1.000
_cell.angle_alpha   90.00
_cell.angle_beta   90.00
_cell.angle_gamma   90.00
#
_symmetry.space_group_name_H-M   'P 1'
#
loop_
_entity.id
_entity.type
_entity.pdbx_description
1 polymer ?
#
loop_
_entity_poly.entity_id
_entity_poly.type
_entity_poly.pdbx_seq_one_letter_code
_entity_poly.pdbx_strand_id
1 'polypeptide(L)'
;FEGYLDNMQASLDVLSMEGWFDTGDLGFLIPNGSLVITGRAKDTIVLSSGENIEPNPLEIEILSSNFISQVQLLGQDQKNLYALIVPNIEFIENKFGEKNLIKINQNFEIKQFFKSQINYLLKNRSCSRLEEQIIDLIFVEPFSLENNLLTQTLKQKRKEIEKKYDLEIKEMYKKQIKGEIII
;
A
#
# COMPACT_ATOMS: atom_id res chain seq x y z
N PHE A 1 21.80 11.08 -19.32
CA PHE A 1 21.83 9.65 -18.98
C PHE A 1 22.18 8.85 -20.23
N GLU A 2 23.32 8.18 -20.23
CA GLU A 2 23.81 7.40 -21.38
C GLU A 2 23.43 5.91 -21.28
N GLY A 3 23.04 5.44 -20.13
CA GLY A 3 22.65 4.07 -19.86
C GLY A 3 23.05 3.57 -18.48
N TYR A 4 22.60 2.39 -18.12
CA TYR A 4 23.02 1.68 -16.92
C TYR A 4 24.36 0.98 -17.14
N LEU A 5 25.28 1.10 -16.17
CA LEU A 5 26.59 0.47 -16.23
C LEU A 5 26.44 -1.06 -16.36
N ASP A 6 27.13 -1.64 -17.34
CA ASP A 6 27.17 -3.07 -17.63
C ASP A 6 25.79 -3.77 -17.77
N ASN A 7 24.74 -3.00 -18.08
CA ASN A 7 23.38 -3.52 -18.28
C ASN A 7 22.71 -2.88 -19.50
N MET A 8 23.11 -3.33 -20.68
CA MET A 8 22.60 -2.81 -21.95
C MET A 8 21.09 -3.06 -22.11
N GLN A 9 20.59 -4.22 -21.69
CA GLN A 9 19.17 -4.54 -21.80
C GLN A 9 18.33 -3.58 -20.98
N ALA A 10 18.67 -3.33 -19.71
CA ALA A 10 17.96 -2.37 -18.86
C ALA A 10 18.03 -0.93 -19.42
N SER A 11 19.10 -0.58 -20.15
CA SER A 11 19.22 0.72 -20.81
C SER A 11 18.28 0.83 -22.00
N LEU A 12 18.18 -0.21 -22.83
CA LEU A 12 17.28 -0.29 -23.98
C LEU A 12 15.80 -0.28 -23.56
N ASP A 13 15.48 -0.85 -22.40
CA ASP A 13 14.12 -0.91 -21.88
C ASP A 13 13.56 0.47 -21.45
N VAL A 14 14.45 1.44 -21.17
CA VAL A 14 14.06 2.76 -20.64
C VAL A 14 14.46 3.93 -21.51
N LEU A 15 15.36 3.75 -22.48
CA LEU A 15 15.82 4.79 -23.38
C LEU A 15 15.23 4.57 -24.79
N SER A 16 14.45 5.54 -25.27
CA SER A 16 14.02 5.53 -26.64
C SER A 16 15.14 5.98 -27.60
N MET A 17 15.04 5.60 -28.88
CA MET A 17 15.96 6.07 -29.92
C MET A 17 15.94 7.59 -30.13
N GLU A 18 14.87 8.25 -29.69
CA GLU A 18 14.68 9.70 -29.75
C GLU A 18 15.26 10.44 -28.52
N GLY A 19 15.89 9.71 -27.58
CA GLY A 19 16.51 10.28 -26.39
C GLY A 19 15.58 10.48 -25.20
N TRP A 20 14.36 9.94 -25.22
CA TRP A 20 13.45 9.97 -24.08
C TRP A 20 13.83 8.87 -23.07
N PHE A 21 13.74 9.22 -21.79
CA PHE A 21 13.95 8.30 -20.68
C PHE A 21 12.61 8.02 -19.97
N ASP A 22 12.18 6.75 -19.99
CA ASP A 22 11.03 6.29 -19.20
C ASP A 22 11.43 6.14 -17.74
N THR A 23 10.93 7.05 -16.89
CA THR A 23 11.19 7.03 -15.43
C THR A 23 10.37 5.95 -14.72
N GLY A 24 9.30 5.45 -15.35
CA GLY A 24 8.28 4.60 -14.73
C GLY A 24 7.44 5.33 -13.67
N ASP A 25 7.55 6.67 -13.57
CA ASP A 25 6.76 7.47 -12.65
C ASP A 25 5.50 8.00 -13.35
N LEU A 26 4.41 8.11 -12.62
CA LEU A 26 3.16 8.71 -13.05
C LEU A 26 3.05 10.13 -12.53
N GLY A 27 2.49 11.03 -13.34
CA GLY A 27 2.32 12.42 -12.96
C GLY A 27 1.46 13.19 -13.93
N PHE A 28 1.14 14.43 -13.59
CA PHE A 28 0.41 15.36 -14.45
C PHE A 28 0.99 16.77 -14.36
N LEU A 29 0.79 17.53 -15.43
CA LEU A 29 1.16 18.95 -15.50
C LEU A 29 0.01 19.79 -14.96
N ILE A 30 0.32 20.72 -14.05
CA ILE A 30 -0.64 21.73 -13.60
C ILE A 30 -0.54 22.99 -14.48
N PRO A 31 -1.56 23.88 -14.47
CA PRO A 31 -1.63 25.02 -15.39
C PRO A 31 -0.44 25.98 -15.38
N ASN A 32 0.31 26.05 -14.29
CA ASN A 32 1.53 26.85 -14.17
C ASN A 32 2.79 26.18 -14.78
N GLY A 33 2.63 24.98 -15.39
CA GLY A 33 3.72 24.22 -16.00
C GLY A 33 4.52 23.33 -15.03
N SER A 34 4.17 23.27 -13.74
CA SER A 34 4.82 22.38 -12.80
C SER A 34 4.34 20.94 -12.98
N LEU A 35 5.25 19.97 -12.84
CA LEU A 35 4.94 18.54 -12.85
C LEU A 35 4.65 18.06 -11.43
N VAL A 36 3.53 17.40 -11.25
CA VAL A 36 3.15 16.71 -10.00
C VAL A 36 3.30 15.21 -10.21
N ILE A 37 4.20 14.57 -9.46
CA ILE A 37 4.36 13.11 -9.46
C ILE A 37 3.34 12.52 -8.51
N THR A 38 2.55 11.54 -8.98
CA THR A 38 1.48 10.89 -8.21
C THR A 38 1.84 9.49 -7.74
N GLY A 39 2.73 8.79 -8.45
CA GLY A 39 3.09 7.42 -8.13
C GLY A 39 4.03 6.79 -9.13
N ARG A 40 4.03 5.47 -9.16
CA ARG A 40 4.78 4.67 -10.12
C ARG A 40 3.85 3.74 -10.90
N ALA A 41 4.02 3.67 -12.20
CA ALA A 41 3.22 2.80 -13.07
C ALA A 41 3.20 1.33 -12.62
N LYS A 42 4.34 0.83 -12.11
CA LYS A 42 4.48 -0.56 -11.63
C LYS A 42 3.84 -0.81 -10.24
N ASP A 43 3.54 0.25 -9.51
CA ASP A 43 2.95 0.17 -8.18
C ASP A 43 1.43 0.41 -8.20
N THR A 44 0.88 0.88 -9.33
CA THR A 44 -0.56 1.06 -9.53
C THR A 44 -1.29 -0.25 -9.31
N ILE A 45 -2.30 -0.22 -8.45
CA ILE A 45 -3.18 -1.37 -8.18
C ILE A 45 -4.34 -1.30 -9.17
N VAL A 46 -4.48 -2.33 -10.00
CA VAL A 46 -5.60 -2.47 -10.92
C VAL A 46 -6.65 -3.38 -10.28
N LEU A 47 -7.80 -2.82 -9.92
CA LEU A 47 -8.89 -3.60 -9.37
C LEU A 47 -9.57 -4.46 -10.46
N SER A 48 -10.29 -5.51 -10.06
CA SER A 48 -11.02 -6.38 -10.99
C SER A 48 -12.12 -5.64 -11.79
N SER A 49 -12.54 -4.46 -11.33
CA SER A 49 -13.42 -3.55 -12.07
C SER A 49 -12.72 -2.79 -13.20
N GLY A 50 -11.39 -2.85 -13.29
CA GLY A 50 -10.57 -2.05 -14.20
C GLY A 50 -10.16 -0.67 -13.64
N GLU A 51 -10.57 -0.32 -12.43
CA GLU A 51 -10.16 0.91 -11.77
C GLU A 51 -8.69 0.88 -11.37
N ASN A 52 -7.97 1.95 -11.70
CA ASN A 52 -6.58 2.16 -11.34
C ASN A 52 -6.49 2.95 -10.03
N ILE A 53 -5.84 2.39 -9.05
CA ILE A 53 -5.60 3.01 -7.74
C ILE A 53 -4.10 3.27 -7.56
N GLU A 54 -3.77 4.53 -7.33
CA GLU A 54 -2.42 4.92 -6.96
C GLU A 54 -2.25 4.76 -5.44
N PRO A 55 -1.49 3.77 -4.96
CA PRO A 55 -1.43 3.48 -3.53
C PRO A 55 -0.68 4.55 -2.73
N ASN A 56 0.33 5.17 -3.31
CA ASN A 56 1.24 6.06 -2.59
C ASN A 56 0.54 7.26 -1.94
N PRO A 57 -0.34 8.03 -2.61
CA PRO A 57 -1.08 9.12 -1.98
C PRO A 57 -2.00 8.64 -0.85
N LEU A 58 -2.58 7.44 -0.98
CA LEU A 58 -3.45 6.85 0.03
C LEU A 58 -2.64 6.42 1.26
N GLU A 59 -1.50 5.77 1.04
CA GLU A 59 -0.59 5.33 2.09
C GLU A 59 -0.03 6.51 2.89
N ILE A 60 0.32 7.62 2.22
CA ILE A 60 0.76 8.87 2.88
C ILE A 60 -0.35 9.41 3.78
N GLU A 61 -1.60 9.45 3.30
CA GLU A 61 -2.74 9.90 4.11
C GLU A 61 -2.96 9.01 5.33
N ILE A 62 -2.91 7.69 5.15
CA ILE A 62 -3.04 6.74 6.26
C ILE A 62 -1.92 6.93 7.30
N LEU A 63 -0.69 7.18 6.85
CA LEU A 63 0.47 7.42 7.70
C LEU A 63 0.43 8.77 8.43
N SER A 64 -0.48 9.69 8.08
CA SER A 64 -0.69 10.92 8.85
C SER A 64 -1.26 10.63 10.25
N SER A 65 -1.78 9.42 10.49
CA SER A 65 -2.30 8.97 11.77
C SER A 65 -1.18 8.57 12.73
N ASN A 66 -1.42 8.70 14.05
CA ASN A 66 -0.47 8.31 15.09
C ASN A 66 -0.57 6.83 15.51
N PHE A 67 -1.53 6.08 14.98
CA PHE A 67 -1.78 4.68 15.33
C PHE A 67 -1.21 3.67 14.31
N ILE A 68 -0.66 4.15 13.20
CA ILE A 68 -0.03 3.32 12.16
C ILE A 68 1.41 3.76 11.94
N SER A 69 2.34 2.80 11.98
CA SER A 69 3.76 3.04 11.75
C SER A 69 4.17 2.82 10.28
N GLN A 70 3.63 1.78 9.62
CA GLN A 70 3.85 1.51 8.20
C GLN A 70 2.58 0.89 7.61
N VAL A 71 2.38 1.07 6.31
CA VAL A 71 1.23 0.53 5.59
C VAL A 71 1.64 0.13 4.18
N GLN A 72 1.06 -0.95 3.67
CA GLN A 72 1.05 -1.29 2.26
C GLN A 72 -0.36 -1.64 1.83
N LEU A 73 -0.88 -0.91 0.85
CA LEU A 73 -2.16 -1.23 0.23
C LEU A 73 -2.01 -2.38 -0.76
N LEU A 74 -3.03 -3.21 -0.82
CA LEU A 74 -3.17 -4.39 -1.66
C LEU A 74 -4.51 -4.35 -2.38
N GLY A 75 -4.64 -5.10 -3.48
CA GLY A 75 -5.92 -5.15 -4.20
C GLY A 75 -5.78 -5.53 -5.67
N GLN A 76 -4.56 -5.87 -6.12
CA GLN A 76 -4.35 -6.27 -7.51
C GLN A 76 -5.30 -7.41 -7.89
N ASP A 77 -6.08 -7.20 -8.96
CA ASP A 77 -7.11 -8.12 -9.46
C ASP A 77 -8.24 -8.46 -8.46
N GLN A 78 -8.33 -7.71 -7.35
CA GLN A 78 -9.39 -7.85 -6.36
C GLN A 78 -10.51 -6.83 -6.60
N LYS A 79 -11.70 -7.10 -6.05
CA LYS A 79 -12.85 -6.19 -6.14
C LYS A 79 -12.65 -4.90 -5.33
N ASN A 80 -11.87 -4.97 -4.26
CA ASN A 80 -11.70 -3.88 -3.29
C ASN A 80 -10.24 -3.79 -2.84
N LEU A 81 -9.91 -2.71 -2.11
CA LEU A 81 -8.64 -2.54 -1.45
C LEU A 81 -8.58 -3.25 -0.09
N TYR A 82 -7.37 -3.65 0.26
CA TYR A 82 -6.96 -4.25 1.52
C TYR A 82 -5.69 -3.59 2.02
N ALA A 83 -5.32 -3.81 3.27
CA ALA A 83 -4.10 -3.24 3.82
C ALA A 83 -3.29 -4.24 4.66
N LEU A 84 -1.97 -4.22 4.50
CA LEU A 84 -1.03 -4.70 5.50
C LEU A 84 -0.64 -3.51 6.38
N ILE A 85 -0.84 -3.62 7.68
CA ILE A 85 -0.63 -2.55 8.64
C ILE A 85 0.43 -2.96 9.66
N VAL A 86 1.47 -2.17 9.77
CA VAL A 86 2.34 -2.20 10.95
C VAL A 86 1.77 -1.20 11.95
N PRO A 87 1.14 -1.69 13.03
CA PRO A 87 0.50 -0.79 13.97
C PRO A 87 1.53 -0.13 14.89
N ASN A 88 1.18 1.01 15.45
CA ASN A 88 1.85 1.55 16.62
C ASN A 88 1.41 0.74 17.85
N ILE A 89 2.29 -0.15 18.30
CA ILE A 89 1.98 -1.08 19.41
C ILE A 89 1.72 -0.32 20.72
N GLU A 90 2.45 0.75 20.98
CA GLU A 90 2.23 1.59 22.16
C GLU A 90 0.83 2.21 22.17
N PHE A 91 0.35 2.67 21.01
CA PHE A 91 -1.02 3.15 20.88
C PHE A 91 -2.04 2.06 21.18
N ILE A 92 -1.86 0.84 20.66
CA ILE A 92 -2.77 -0.28 20.90
C ILE A 92 -2.76 -0.68 22.36
N GLU A 93 -1.58 -0.80 22.99
CA GLU A 93 -1.44 -1.14 24.41
C GLU A 93 -2.17 -0.12 25.29
N ASN A 94 -1.98 1.17 25.03
CA ASN A 94 -2.62 2.25 25.79
C ASN A 94 -4.15 2.28 25.62
N LYS A 95 -4.66 1.97 24.41
CA LYS A 95 -6.08 2.08 24.10
C LYS A 95 -6.86 0.80 24.38
N PHE A 96 -6.29 -0.36 24.11
CA PHE A 96 -6.96 -1.67 24.11
C PHE A 96 -6.35 -2.67 25.10
N GLY A 97 -5.20 -2.35 25.73
CA GLY A 97 -4.53 -3.22 26.69
C GLY A 97 -3.87 -4.48 26.08
N GLU A 98 -3.63 -4.49 24.78
CA GLU A 98 -3.05 -5.65 24.07
C GLU A 98 -1.79 -5.23 23.29
N LYS A 99 -0.76 -6.06 23.29
CA LYS A 99 0.48 -5.85 22.53
C LYS A 99 0.93 -7.05 21.71
N ASN A 100 0.27 -8.19 21.90
CA ASN A 100 0.60 -9.40 21.15
C ASN A 100 -0.05 -9.33 19.76
N LEU A 101 0.76 -9.32 18.69
CA LEU A 101 0.31 -9.14 17.32
C LEU A 101 -0.69 -10.24 16.87
N ILE A 102 -0.53 -11.47 17.34
CA ILE A 102 -1.46 -12.57 17.05
C ILE A 102 -2.84 -12.27 17.64
N LYS A 103 -2.89 -11.85 18.91
CA LYS A 103 -4.14 -11.48 19.57
C LYS A 103 -4.78 -10.24 18.96
N ILE A 104 -3.96 -9.24 18.59
CA ILE A 104 -4.41 -8.04 17.87
C ILE A 104 -5.10 -8.44 16.56
N ASN A 105 -4.51 -9.36 15.78
CA ASN A 105 -5.11 -9.86 14.54
C ASN A 105 -6.41 -10.65 14.74
N GLN A 106 -6.62 -11.24 15.92
CA GLN A 106 -7.85 -11.96 16.26
C GLN A 106 -8.92 -11.06 16.90
N ASN A 107 -8.53 -9.86 17.32
CA ASN A 107 -9.43 -8.93 17.99
C ASN A 107 -10.25 -8.13 16.98
N PHE A 108 -11.54 -8.42 16.93
CA PHE A 108 -12.48 -7.76 16.03
C PHE A 108 -12.61 -6.25 16.28
N GLU A 109 -12.65 -5.83 17.55
CA GLU A 109 -12.80 -4.42 17.92
C GLU A 109 -11.60 -3.59 17.42
N ILE A 110 -10.38 -4.10 17.61
CA ILE A 110 -9.16 -3.44 17.12
C ILE A 110 -9.19 -3.32 15.59
N LYS A 111 -9.52 -4.40 14.89
CA LYS A 111 -9.63 -4.38 13.42
C LYS A 111 -10.68 -3.38 12.93
N GLN A 112 -11.84 -3.36 13.53
CA GLN A 112 -12.92 -2.43 13.17
C GLN A 112 -12.52 -0.98 13.45
N PHE A 113 -11.86 -0.71 14.57
CA PHE A 113 -11.33 0.62 14.86
C PHE A 113 -10.37 1.07 13.76
N PHE A 114 -9.35 0.29 13.45
CA PHE A 114 -8.37 0.66 12.41
C PHE A 114 -9.04 0.83 11.05
N LYS A 115 -9.88 -0.10 10.63
CA LYS A 115 -10.62 -0.02 9.37
C LYS A 115 -11.47 1.25 9.27
N SER A 116 -12.22 1.58 10.32
CA SER A 116 -13.08 2.76 10.35
C SER A 116 -12.27 4.06 10.29
N GLN A 117 -11.16 4.14 11.04
CA GLN A 117 -10.30 5.32 11.06
C GLN A 117 -9.56 5.50 9.72
N ILE A 118 -9.04 4.44 9.12
CA ILE A 118 -8.41 4.49 7.80
C ILE A 118 -9.41 4.98 6.76
N ASN A 119 -10.60 4.39 6.70
CA ASN A 119 -11.62 4.78 5.74
C ASN A 119 -12.13 6.21 5.97
N TYR A 120 -12.17 6.67 7.23
CA TYR A 120 -12.46 8.08 7.54
C TYR A 120 -11.40 9.02 6.97
N LEU A 121 -10.10 8.71 7.14
CA LEU A 121 -9.01 9.50 6.56
C LEU A 121 -9.11 9.53 5.04
N LEU A 122 -9.25 8.36 4.40
CA LEU A 122 -9.32 8.24 2.94
C LEU A 122 -10.53 8.98 2.35
N LYS A 123 -11.69 8.92 3.02
CA LYS A 123 -12.92 9.60 2.58
C LYS A 123 -12.82 11.13 2.68
N ASN A 124 -12.09 11.65 3.64
CA ASN A 124 -11.99 13.11 3.88
C ASN A 124 -10.93 13.80 3.02
N ARG A 125 -10.21 13.06 2.18
CA ARG A 125 -9.31 13.66 1.18
C ARG A 125 -10.09 14.42 0.11
N SER A 126 -9.46 15.47 -0.42
CA SER A 126 -9.94 16.08 -1.66
C SER A 126 -9.88 15.04 -2.80
N CYS A 127 -10.96 14.91 -3.57
CA CYS A 127 -11.08 13.94 -4.67
C CYS A 127 -11.04 12.48 -4.27
N SER A 128 -11.55 12.12 -3.06
CA SER A 128 -11.68 10.71 -2.65
C SER A 128 -12.68 9.96 -3.54
N ARG A 129 -12.38 8.68 -3.83
CA ARG A 129 -13.25 7.77 -4.59
C ARG A 129 -13.74 6.63 -3.69
N LEU A 130 -14.87 6.02 -4.01
CA LEU A 130 -15.43 4.90 -3.24
C LEU A 130 -14.52 3.66 -3.27
N GLU A 131 -13.86 3.45 -4.40
CA GLU A 131 -12.94 2.34 -4.66
C GLU A 131 -11.66 2.41 -3.82
N GLU A 132 -11.36 3.58 -3.24
CA GLU A 132 -10.18 3.81 -2.40
C GLU A 132 -10.36 3.37 -0.94
N GLN A 133 -11.54 2.88 -0.57
CA GLN A 133 -11.79 2.37 0.78
C GLN A 133 -11.29 0.94 0.93
N ILE A 134 -10.68 0.65 2.09
CA ILE A 134 -10.27 -0.69 2.44
C ILE A 134 -11.44 -1.47 3.06
N ILE A 135 -11.54 -2.76 2.75
CA ILE A 135 -12.58 -3.62 3.31
C ILE A 135 -12.08 -4.54 4.41
N ASP A 136 -10.79 -4.89 4.41
CA ASP A 136 -10.15 -5.67 5.46
C ASP A 136 -8.67 -5.32 5.58
N LEU A 137 -8.05 -5.73 6.69
CA LEU A 137 -6.64 -5.49 6.98
C LEU A 137 -6.04 -6.62 7.81
N ILE A 138 -4.71 -6.72 7.73
CA ILE A 138 -3.91 -7.62 8.54
C ILE A 138 -2.81 -6.79 9.23
N PHE A 139 -2.64 -7.01 10.53
CA PHE A 139 -1.51 -6.46 11.26
C PHE A 139 -0.28 -7.35 11.07
N VAL A 140 0.84 -6.73 10.71
CA VAL A 140 2.09 -7.40 10.37
C VAL A 140 3.27 -6.83 11.16
N GLU A 141 4.37 -7.58 11.22
CA GLU A 141 5.62 -7.13 11.81
C GLU A 141 6.24 -5.96 11.03
N PRO A 142 7.03 -5.11 11.70
CA PRO A 142 7.69 -3.99 11.06
C PRO A 142 8.52 -4.39 9.84
N PHE A 143 8.42 -3.59 8.76
CA PHE A 143 9.30 -3.71 7.62
C PHE A 143 10.64 -3.06 7.96
N SER A 144 11.74 -3.77 7.73
CA SER A 144 13.09 -3.29 8.05
C SER A 144 14.12 -3.73 7.00
N LEU A 145 15.33 -3.21 7.15
CA LEU A 145 16.49 -3.67 6.36
C LEU A 145 16.88 -5.11 6.71
N GLU A 146 16.82 -5.46 8.00
CA GLU A 146 17.24 -6.76 8.52
C GLU A 146 16.36 -7.89 7.96
N ASN A 147 15.04 -7.66 7.81
CA ASN A 147 14.14 -8.63 7.21
C ASN A 147 14.01 -8.51 5.69
N ASN A 148 14.87 -7.67 5.06
CA ASN A 148 14.94 -7.45 3.62
C ASN A 148 13.64 -6.91 2.97
N LEU A 149 12.74 -6.30 3.75
CA LEU A 149 11.50 -5.70 3.26
C LEU A 149 11.63 -4.22 2.90
N LEU A 150 12.74 -3.58 3.28
CA LEU A 150 13.08 -2.23 2.84
C LEU A 150 14.35 -2.25 1.97
N THR A 151 14.46 -1.23 1.11
CA THR A 151 15.71 -0.91 0.42
C THR A 151 16.64 -0.16 1.37
N GLN A 152 17.95 -0.01 1.00
CA GLN A 152 18.89 0.81 1.76
C GLN A 152 18.44 2.27 1.91
N THR A 153 17.57 2.76 1.02
CA THR A 153 16.96 4.09 1.09
C THR A 153 15.61 4.09 1.84
N LEU A 154 15.35 3.04 2.63
CA LEU A 154 14.15 2.84 3.45
C LEU A 154 12.82 2.80 2.66
N LYS A 155 12.87 2.55 1.35
CA LYS A 155 11.67 2.34 0.53
C LYS A 155 11.18 0.90 0.65
N GLN A 156 9.88 0.71 0.73
CA GLN A 156 9.25 -0.62 0.79
C GLN A 156 9.50 -1.42 -0.49
N LYS A 157 9.87 -2.68 -0.33
CA LYS A 157 9.97 -3.65 -1.42
C LYS A 157 8.63 -4.37 -1.55
N ARG A 158 7.62 -3.71 -2.15
CA ARG A 158 6.23 -4.17 -2.21
C ARG A 158 6.09 -5.66 -2.54
N LYS A 159 6.75 -6.14 -3.60
CA LYS A 159 6.70 -7.54 -4.02
C LYS A 159 7.27 -8.51 -2.97
N GLU A 160 8.33 -8.14 -2.27
CA GLU A 160 8.93 -8.98 -1.22
C GLU A 160 8.02 -9.03 0.02
N ILE A 161 7.36 -7.92 0.35
CA ILE A 161 6.37 -7.86 1.42
C ILE A 161 5.16 -8.76 1.07
N GLU A 162 4.60 -8.64 -0.13
CA GLU A 162 3.49 -9.48 -0.58
C GLU A 162 3.86 -10.97 -0.60
N LYS A 163 5.07 -11.30 -1.04
CA LYS A 163 5.58 -12.67 -1.03
C LYS A 163 5.71 -13.23 0.38
N LYS A 164 6.19 -12.41 1.34
CA LYS A 164 6.33 -12.83 2.73
C LYS A 164 4.99 -13.14 3.38
N TYR A 165 3.95 -12.36 3.09
CA TYR A 165 2.62 -12.47 3.67
C TYR A 165 1.59 -13.10 2.72
N ASP A 166 2.04 -13.87 1.71
CA ASP A 166 1.21 -14.45 0.65
C ASP A 166 0.06 -15.33 1.20
N LEU A 167 0.33 -16.12 2.23
CA LEU A 167 -0.67 -17.00 2.84
C LEU A 167 -1.77 -16.20 3.52
N GLU A 168 -1.39 -15.24 4.34
CA GLU A 168 -2.32 -14.38 5.09
C GLU A 168 -3.15 -13.51 4.13
N ILE A 169 -2.52 -12.99 3.06
CA ILE A 169 -3.19 -12.21 2.02
C ILE A 169 -4.25 -13.08 1.31
N LYS A 170 -3.89 -14.30 0.91
CA LYS A 170 -4.82 -15.24 0.26
C LYS A 170 -5.98 -15.64 1.17
N GLU A 171 -5.72 -15.82 2.46
CA GLU A 171 -6.78 -16.10 3.44
C GLU A 171 -7.74 -14.91 3.61
N MET A 172 -7.20 -13.68 3.66
CA MET A 172 -8.01 -12.47 3.72
C MET A 172 -8.91 -12.33 2.50
N TYR A 173 -8.39 -12.54 1.28
CA TYR A 173 -9.18 -12.49 0.05
C TYR A 173 -10.28 -13.56 -0.01
N LYS A 174 -9.99 -14.79 0.48
CA LYS A 174 -10.99 -15.90 0.50
C LYS A 174 -12.18 -15.63 1.42
N LYS A 175 -11.98 -14.96 2.56
CA LYS A 175 -13.06 -14.60 3.49
C LYS A 175 -14.14 -13.76 2.82
N GLN A 176 -13.74 -12.83 1.95
CA GLN A 176 -14.68 -12.01 1.21
C GLN A 176 -15.52 -12.83 0.21
N ILE A 177 -14.91 -13.80 -0.49
CA ILE A 177 -15.63 -14.64 -1.48
C ILE A 177 -16.73 -15.46 -0.81
N LYS A 178 -16.52 -15.87 0.45
CA LYS A 178 -17.49 -16.66 1.23
C LYS A 178 -18.57 -15.83 1.92
N GLY A 179 -18.56 -14.50 1.79
CA GLY A 179 -19.53 -13.64 2.48
C GLY A 179 -19.33 -13.55 4.00
N GLU A 180 -18.19 -14.00 4.51
CA GLU A 180 -17.85 -13.97 5.94
C GLU A 180 -17.38 -12.59 6.42
N ILE A 181 -17.65 -11.52 5.65
CA ILE A 181 -17.49 -10.15 6.17
C ILE A 181 -18.65 -9.90 7.10
N ILE A 182 -18.37 -10.00 8.40
CA ILE A 182 -19.29 -9.56 9.44
C ILE A 182 -19.47 -8.04 9.24
N ILE A 183 -20.70 -7.67 8.89
CA ILE A 183 -21.17 -6.29 8.74
C ILE A 183 -21.15 -5.60 10.11
#